data_624381837981d96694b10cf8a2755661
#
_entry.id   624381837981d96694b10cf8a2755661
#
_cell.length_a   1.000
_cell.length_b   1.000
_cell.length_c   1.000
_cell.angle_alpha   90.00
_cell.angle_beta   90.00
_cell.angle_gamma   90.00
#
_symmetry.space_group_name_H-M   'P 1'
#
loop_
_entity.id
_entity.type
_entity.pdbx_description
1 polymer ?
#
loop_
_entity_poly.entity_id
_entity_poly.type
_entity_poly.pdbx_seq_one_letter_code
_entity_poly.pdbx_strand_id
1 'polypeptide(L)'
;VMRESGAQMVKLEGGVRMADRIRALVKAGIPVMAHIGFTPQSVHKLGGFKVQGRGDSAQQLIEDALAVQEAGASAVVLEMVPRDLAKEVTEKLDIPTVGIGAGPDTDAQVLVWYDAMAVPQDGRRPRFVKVFAEVGEAMTEAARTYRQEVEAGQFPSDEHCF
;
A
#
# COMPACT_ATOMS: atom_id res chain seq x y z
N VAL A 1 0.01 -11.40 17.79
CA VAL A 1 0.60 -11.03 16.49
C VAL A 1 1.97 -10.41 16.71
N MET A 2 2.12 -9.20 17.26
CA MET A 2 3.42 -8.50 17.38
C MET A 2 4.49 -9.32 18.09
N ARG A 3 4.16 -9.96 19.23
CA ARG A 3 5.09 -10.77 20.01
C ARG A 3 5.69 -11.95 19.22
N GLU A 4 4.95 -12.51 18.29
CA GLU A 4 5.35 -13.71 17.52
C GLU A 4 5.89 -13.36 16.14
N SER A 5 5.45 -12.24 15.55
CA SER A 5 5.83 -11.84 14.20
C SER A 5 7.08 -10.95 14.15
N GLY A 6 7.49 -10.38 15.29
CA GLY A 6 8.54 -9.35 15.33
C GLY A 6 8.10 -8.00 14.76
N ALA A 7 6.81 -7.82 14.44
CA ALA A 7 6.28 -6.54 13.95
C ALA A 7 6.39 -5.46 15.04
N GLN A 8 6.73 -4.26 14.64
CA GLN A 8 6.87 -3.11 15.54
C GLN A 8 5.66 -2.19 15.51
N MET A 9 4.79 -2.32 14.51
CA MET A 9 3.59 -1.53 14.29
C MET A 9 2.55 -2.38 13.55
N VAL A 10 1.28 -2.11 13.78
CA VAL A 10 0.16 -2.71 13.04
C VAL A 10 -0.52 -1.68 12.16
N LYS A 11 -1.05 -2.09 11.00
CA LYS A 11 -1.82 -1.22 10.12
C LYS A 11 -3.30 -1.60 10.16
N LEU A 12 -4.19 -0.59 10.26
CA LEU A 12 -5.65 -0.73 10.24
C LEU A 12 -6.28 0.17 9.18
N GLU A 13 -7.25 -0.38 8.44
CA GLU A 13 -7.99 0.32 7.40
C GLU A 13 -9.30 0.92 7.94
N GLY A 14 -9.48 2.21 7.72
CA GLY A 14 -10.68 2.99 8.02
C GLY A 14 -10.42 4.18 8.95
N GLY A 15 -11.28 5.19 8.83
CA GLY A 15 -11.23 6.45 9.57
C GLY A 15 -12.04 6.41 10.87
N VAL A 16 -13.00 7.34 11.02
CA VAL A 16 -13.87 7.50 12.21
C VAL A 16 -14.39 6.18 12.77
N ARG A 17 -14.88 5.30 11.91
CA ARG A 17 -15.44 3.98 12.31
C ARG A 17 -14.41 3.04 12.98
N MET A 18 -13.12 3.31 12.82
CA MET A 18 -12.04 2.51 13.40
C MET A 18 -11.35 3.18 14.58
N ALA A 19 -11.69 4.43 14.89
CA ALA A 19 -11.06 5.21 15.94
C ALA A 19 -11.04 4.49 17.31
N ASP A 20 -12.13 3.86 17.69
CA ASP A 20 -12.19 3.13 18.98
C ASP A 20 -11.26 1.92 19.00
N ARG A 21 -11.09 1.22 17.88
CA ARG A 21 -10.16 0.09 17.75
C ARG A 21 -8.70 0.55 17.78
N ILE A 22 -8.41 1.66 17.09
CA ILE A 22 -7.09 2.30 17.14
C ILE A 22 -6.77 2.68 18.57
N ARG A 23 -7.68 3.36 19.26
CA ARG A 23 -7.51 3.79 20.67
C ARG A 23 -7.27 2.61 21.61
N ALA A 24 -7.97 1.50 21.41
CA ALA A 24 -7.79 0.29 22.20
C ALA A 24 -6.40 -0.33 22.00
N LEU A 25 -5.90 -0.38 20.77
CA LEU A 25 -4.56 -0.90 20.44
C LEU A 25 -3.47 0.02 21.02
N VAL A 26 -3.59 1.33 20.81
CA VAL A 26 -2.65 2.33 21.33
C VAL A 26 -2.59 2.28 22.86
N LYS A 27 -3.75 2.17 23.54
CA LYS A 27 -3.83 2.00 24.99
C LYS A 27 -3.17 0.72 25.50
N ALA A 28 -3.14 -0.32 24.66
CA ALA A 28 -2.41 -1.56 24.92
C ALA A 28 -0.90 -1.48 24.61
N GLY A 29 -0.37 -0.31 24.25
CA GLY A 29 1.03 -0.09 23.91
C GLY A 29 1.43 -0.54 22.50
N ILE A 30 0.45 -0.72 21.60
CA ILE A 30 0.68 -1.16 20.23
C ILE A 30 0.67 0.06 19.29
N PRO A 31 1.78 0.43 18.64
CA PRO A 31 1.79 1.48 17.64
C PRO A 31 0.89 1.12 16.44
N VAL A 32 0.11 2.09 15.95
CA VAL A 32 -0.84 1.90 14.87
C VAL A 32 -0.56 2.87 13.73
N MET A 33 -0.46 2.33 12.51
CA MET A 33 -0.57 3.09 11.27
C MET A 33 -2.01 2.98 10.77
N ALA A 34 -2.71 4.10 10.68
CA ALA A 34 -4.04 4.14 10.08
C ALA A 34 -3.93 4.10 8.55
N HIS A 35 -5.01 3.72 7.86
CA HIS A 35 -5.09 3.73 6.41
C HIS A 35 -6.47 4.21 5.98
N ILE A 36 -6.52 5.34 5.29
CA ILE A 36 -7.74 5.99 4.80
C ILE A 36 -7.65 6.30 3.30
N GLY A 37 -8.73 6.75 2.74
CA GLY A 37 -8.90 6.87 1.30
C GLY A 37 -9.43 5.55 0.71
N PHE A 38 -8.85 5.07 -0.36
CA PHE A 38 -9.15 3.73 -0.83
C PHE A 38 -8.57 2.71 0.15
N THR A 39 -9.40 1.79 0.60
CA THR A 39 -9.02 0.72 1.53
C THR A 39 -9.27 -0.61 0.85
N PRO A 40 -8.21 -1.37 0.45
CA PRO A 40 -8.34 -2.61 -0.32
C PRO A 40 -9.29 -3.63 0.28
N GLN A 41 -9.30 -3.78 1.60
CA GLN A 41 -10.20 -4.72 2.30
C GLN A 41 -11.68 -4.31 2.21
N SER A 42 -11.96 -3.06 1.84
CA SER A 42 -13.31 -2.52 1.67
C SER A 42 -13.71 -2.33 0.21
N VAL A 43 -12.98 -2.88 -0.75
CA VAL A 43 -13.16 -2.67 -2.20
C VAL A 43 -14.61 -2.90 -2.66
N HIS A 44 -15.27 -3.94 -2.16
CA HIS A 44 -16.64 -4.23 -2.50
C HIS A 44 -17.63 -3.17 -1.98
N LYS A 45 -17.40 -2.67 -0.76
CA LYS A 45 -18.19 -1.59 -0.17
C LYS A 45 -18.00 -0.27 -0.91
N LEU A 46 -16.78 -0.01 -1.41
CA LEU A 46 -16.42 1.19 -2.16
C LEU A 46 -16.87 1.14 -3.64
N GLY A 47 -17.41 0.01 -4.08
CA GLY A 47 -17.86 -0.17 -5.46
C GLY A 47 -16.70 -0.25 -6.47
N GLY A 48 -15.57 -0.86 -6.07
CA GLY A 48 -14.39 -1.07 -6.89
C GLY A 48 -13.27 -0.07 -6.63
N PHE A 49 -12.25 -0.08 -7.49
CA PHE A 49 -11.09 0.79 -7.43
C PHE A 49 -11.46 2.22 -7.84
N LYS A 50 -11.67 3.10 -6.87
CA LYS A 50 -12.07 4.49 -7.09
C LYS A 50 -11.29 5.43 -6.19
N VAL A 51 -10.93 6.60 -6.75
CA VAL A 51 -10.36 7.70 -5.98
C VAL A 51 -11.38 8.15 -4.92
N GLN A 52 -10.93 8.28 -3.68
CA GLN A 52 -11.72 8.67 -2.53
C GLN A 52 -11.51 10.16 -2.20
N GLY A 53 -12.52 10.82 -1.62
CA GLY A 53 -12.41 12.23 -1.24
C GLY A 53 -12.63 13.22 -2.39
N ARG A 54 -13.45 12.89 -3.39
CA ARG A 54 -13.87 13.85 -4.42
C ARG A 54 -15.19 14.50 -4.05
N GLY A 55 -15.31 15.81 -4.33
CA GLY A 55 -16.54 16.58 -4.07
C GLY A 55 -16.94 16.49 -2.60
N ASP A 56 -18.20 16.18 -2.33
CA ASP A 56 -18.79 16.16 -0.98
C ASP A 56 -18.11 15.15 -0.02
N SER A 57 -17.39 14.16 -0.54
CA SER A 57 -16.65 13.19 0.30
C SER A 57 -15.30 13.70 0.79
N ALA A 58 -14.85 14.89 0.37
CA ALA A 58 -13.58 15.45 0.82
C ALA A 58 -13.59 15.76 2.31
N GLN A 59 -14.66 16.35 2.80
CA GLN A 59 -14.82 16.67 4.22
C GLN A 59 -14.78 15.42 5.10
N GLN A 60 -15.43 14.33 4.66
CA GLN A 60 -15.39 13.05 5.39
C GLN A 60 -13.97 12.48 5.49
N LEU A 61 -13.14 12.64 4.44
CA LEU A 61 -11.75 12.19 4.49
C LEU A 61 -10.91 12.99 5.49
N ILE A 62 -11.14 14.29 5.60
CA ILE A 62 -10.49 15.14 6.61
C ILE A 62 -10.92 14.71 8.02
N GLU A 63 -12.22 14.47 8.23
CA GLU A 63 -12.74 13.96 9.49
C GLU A 63 -12.15 12.58 9.86
N ASP A 64 -12.04 11.68 8.88
CA ASP A 64 -11.40 10.38 9.06
C ASP A 64 -9.93 10.54 9.48
N ALA A 65 -9.19 11.45 8.86
CA ALA A 65 -7.79 11.73 9.17
C ALA A 65 -7.60 12.26 10.60
N LEU A 66 -8.39 13.26 10.98
CA LEU A 66 -8.35 13.82 12.33
C LEU A 66 -8.74 12.79 13.39
N ALA A 67 -9.78 12.00 13.13
CA ALA A 67 -10.25 10.99 14.07
C ALA A 67 -9.21 9.88 14.34
N VAL A 68 -8.44 9.47 13.33
CA VAL A 68 -7.39 8.47 13.54
C VAL A 68 -6.19 9.07 14.30
N GLN A 69 -5.84 10.32 14.07
CA GLN A 69 -4.84 11.03 14.86
C GLN A 69 -5.28 11.16 16.33
N GLU A 70 -6.49 11.62 16.59
CA GLU A 70 -7.05 11.74 17.94
C GLU A 70 -7.15 10.39 18.67
N ALA A 71 -7.34 9.32 17.92
CA ALA A 71 -7.32 7.96 18.46
C ALA A 71 -5.90 7.47 18.84
N GLY A 72 -4.85 8.23 18.49
CA GLY A 72 -3.45 7.97 18.82
C GLY A 72 -2.70 7.18 17.75
N ALA A 73 -3.16 7.17 16.51
CA ALA A 73 -2.37 6.62 15.41
C ALA A 73 -1.02 7.33 15.30
N SER A 74 0.04 6.59 15.02
CA SER A 74 1.41 7.11 14.89
C SER A 74 1.74 7.60 13.48
N ALA A 75 0.96 7.19 12.48
CA ALA A 75 1.05 7.62 11.08
C ALA A 75 -0.24 7.25 10.35
N VAL A 76 -0.45 7.80 9.15
CA VAL A 76 -1.59 7.48 8.31
C VAL A 76 -1.20 7.31 6.84
N VAL A 77 -1.68 6.23 6.22
CA VAL A 77 -1.60 6.03 4.77
C VAL A 77 -2.78 6.71 4.10
N LEU A 78 -2.51 7.49 3.05
CA LEU A 78 -3.48 8.09 2.15
C LEU A 78 -3.41 7.38 0.80
N GLU A 79 -4.40 6.54 0.47
CA GLU A 79 -4.42 5.81 -0.79
C GLU A 79 -5.49 6.33 -1.74
N MET A 80 -5.08 6.61 -3.00
CA MET A 80 -5.97 7.07 -4.07
C MET A 80 -6.84 8.26 -3.66
N VAL A 81 -6.20 9.28 -3.11
CA VAL A 81 -6.79 10.56 -2.68
C VAL A 81 -6.38 11.66 -3.67
N PRO A 82 -7.25 12.62 -4.02
CA PRO A 82 -6.86 13.77 -4.82
C PRO A 82 -5.67 14.51 -4.20
N ARG A 83 -4.71 14.93 -5.04
CA ARG A 83 -3.46 15.58 -4.61
C ARG A 83 -3.70 16.74 -3.65
N ASP A 84 -4.60 17.66 -4.01
CA ASP A 84 -4.83 18.88 -3.22
C ASP A 84 -5.44 18.55 -1.85
N LEU A 85 -6.34 17.54 -1.80
CA LEU A 85 -6.90 17.05 -0.55
C LEU A 85 -5.85 16.33 0.31
N ALA A 86 -4.97 15.53 -0.30
CA ALA A 86 -3.89 14.88 0.42
C ALA A 86 -2.91 15.89 1.04
N LYS A 87 -2.61 16.98 0.29
CA LYS A 87 -1.83 18.09 0.80
C LYS A 87 -2.51 18.76 1.99
N GLU A 88 -3.80 19.10 1.87
CA GLU A 88 -4.59 19.70 2.95
C GLU A 88 -4.62 18.80 4.20
N VAL A 89 -4.81 17.51 4.04
CA VAL A 89 -4.78 16.53 5.14
C VAL A 89 -3.41 16.51 5.81
N THR A 90 -2.32 16.49 5.02
CA THR A 90 -0.95 16.50 5.55
C THR A 90 -0.67 17.77 6.35
N GLU A 91 -1.13 18.93 5.89
CA GLU A 91 -0.97 20.21 6.60
C GLU A 91 -1.79 20.32 7.91
N LYS A 92 -2.86 19.53 8.03
CA LYS A 92 -3.74 19.50 9.20
C LYS A 92 -3.32 18.50 10.28
N LEU A 93 -2.52 17.52 9.93
CA LEU A 93 -2.11 16.47 10.84
C LEU A 93 -0.74 16.75 11.47
N ASP A 94 -0.58 16.34 12.73
CA ASP A 94 0.70 16.33 13.44
C ASP A 94 1.47 15.00 13.25
N ILE A 95 0.77 13.96 12.77
CA ILE A 95 1.36 12.64 12.50
C ILE A 95 1.75 12.50 11.03
N PRO A 96 2.83 11.77 10.70
CA PRO A 96 3.29 11.58 9.34
C PRO A 96 2.22 10.97 8.43
N THR A 97 2.14 11.49 7.21
CA THR A 97 1.33 10.95 6.11
C THR A 97 2.17 10.18 5.13
N VAL A 98 1.67 9.02 4.68
CA VAL A 98 2.33 8.16 3.68
C VAL A 98 1.42 8.03 2.47
N GLY A 99 1.82 8.60 1.33
CA GLY A 99 1.01 8.63 0.11
C GLY A 99 1.21 7.41 -0.78
N ILE A 100 0.11 6.92 -1.36
CA ILE A 100 0.12 6.01 -2.51
C ILE A 100 -1.03 6.42 -3.45
N GLY A 101 -0.67 6.94 -4.61
CA GLY A 101 -1.67 7.55 -5.51
C GLY A 101 -2.36 8.79 -4.90
N ALA A 102 -1.65 9.52 -4.04
CA ALA A 102 -2.13 10.71 -3.33
C ALA A 102 -1.36 11.99 -3.68
N GLY A 103 -0.51 11.95 -4.69
CA GLY A 103 0.36 13.07 -5.08
C GLY A 103 1.65 13.14 -4.24
N PRO A 104 2.50 14.15 -4.50
CA PRO A 104 3.84 14.24 -3.90
C PRO A 104 3.88 15.00 -2.56
N ASP A 105 2.78 15.58 -2.12
CA ASP A 105 2.74 16.55 -1.00
C ASP A 105 2.50 15.86 0.37
N THR A 106 2.61 14.54 0.45
CA THR A 106 2.64 13.76 1.70
C THR A 106 4.08 13.63 2.22
N ASP A 107 4.26 13.38 3.52
CA ASP A 107 5.59 13.32 4.16
C ASP A 107 6.45 12.15 3.64
N ALA A 108 5.81 11.05 3.25
CA ALA A 108 6.46 9.87 2.68
C ALA A 108 5.64 9.27 1.55
N GLN A 109 6.26 8.37 0.79
CA GLN A 109 5.62 7.62 -0.29
C GLN A 109 5.81 6.13 -0.09
N VAL A 110 4.79 5.35 -0.44
CA VAL A 110 4.88 3.90 -0.55
C VAL A 110 4.40 3.47 -1.93
N LEU A 111 5.00 2.42 -2.47
CA LEU A 111 4.56 1.78 -3.70
C LEU A 111 4.70 0.27 -3.55
N VAL A 112 3.72 -0.48 -4.05
CA VAL A 112 3.76 -1.93 -4.03
C VAL A 112 4.97 -2.40 -4.85
N TRP A 113 5.82 -3.21 -4.24
CA TRP A 113 7.06 -3.71 -4.87
C TRP A 113 6.80 -4.38 -6.22
N TYR A 114 5.82 -5.26 -6.28
CA TYR A 114 5.46 -5.95 -7.53
C TYR A 114 5.06 -5.00 -8.64
N ASP A 115 4.31 -3.93 -8.32
CA ASP A 115 3.91 -2.92 -9.29
C ASP A 115 5.12 -2.12 -9.77
N ALA A 116 5.99 -1.69 -8.83
CA ALA A 116 7.21 -0.95 -9.13
C ALA A 116 8.17 -1.71 -10.02
N MET A 117 8.21 -3.04 -9.92
CA MET A 117 9.09 -3.95 -10.66
C MET A 117 8.40 -4.65 -11.84
N ALA A 118 7.20 -4.22 -12.20
CA ALA A 118 6.41 -4.81 -13.30
C ALA A 118 6.27 -6.34 -13.22
N VAL A 119 6.15 -6.91 -12.01
CA VAL A 119 6.02 -8.36 -11.85
C VAL A 119 4.66 -8.88 -12.31
N PRO A 120 3.50 -8.22 -12.05
CA PRO A 120 2.23 -8.63 -12.65
C PRO A 120 2.24 -8.43 -14.17
N GLN A 121 1.87 -9.46 -14.90
CA GLN A 121 1.86 -9.46 -16.38
C GLN A 121 0.44 -9.40 -16.95
N ASP A 122 -0.57 -9.07 -16.14
CA ASP A 122 -1.98 -8.97 -16.57
C ASP A 122 -2.30 -7.65 -17.31
N GLY A 123 -1.31 -6.78 -17.49
CA GLY A 123 -1.43 -5.49 -18.19
C GLY A 123 -2.23 -4.43 -17.43
N ARG A 124 -2.72 -4.72 -16.23
CA ARG A 124 -3.49 -3.79 -15.41
C ARG A 124 -2.56 -3.04 -14.47
N ARG A 125 -2.29 -1.78 -14.77
CA ARG A 125 -1.48 -0.90 -13.90
C ARG A 125 -2.30 0.30 -13.48
N PRO A 126 -2.45 0.56 -12.16
CA PRO A 126 -3.04 1.81 -11.68
C PRO A 126 -2.27 3.01 -12.21
N ARG A 127 -2.97 4.11 -12.52
CA ARG A 127 -2.38 5.32 -13.10
C ARG A 127 -1.22 5.90 -12.28
N PHE A 128 -1.24 5.71 -10.97
CA PHE A 128 -0.22 6.23 -10.06
C PHE A 128 1.05 5.36 -10.00
N VAL A 129 1.03 4.16 -10.59
CA VAL A 129 2.18 3.26 -10.61
C VAL A 129 3.17 3.72 -11.67
N LYS A 130 4.39 4.00 -11.24
CA LYS A 130 5.56 4.12 -12.12
C LYS A 130 6.36 2.83 -12.03
N VAL A 131 6.66 2.25 -13.17
CA VAL A 131 7.59 1.12 -13.27
C VAL A 131 9.02 1.65 -13.22
N PHE A 132 9.83 1.05 -12.38
CA PHE A 132 11.25 1.39 -12.23
C PHE A 132 12.17 0.37 -12.89
N ALA A 133 11.70 -0.90 -13.04
CA ALA A 133 12.41 -1.97 -13.74
C ALA A 133 11.43 -3.02 -14.26
N GLU A 134 11.70 -3.63 -15.40
CA GLU A 134 10.89 -4.70 -16.02
C GLU A 134 11.34 -6.10 -15.53
N VAL A 135 11.34 -6.29 -14.22
CA VAL A 135 11.79 -7.54 -13.57
C VAL A 135 10.89 -8.71 -13.93
N GLY A 136 9.58 -8.48 -14.08
CA GLY A 136 8.63 -9.53 -14.47
C GLY A 136 8.93 -10.13 -15.84
N GLU A 137 9.36 -9.32 -16.79
CA GLU A 137 9.80 -9.81 -18.12
C GLU A 137 11.07 -10.65 -18.00
N ALA A 138 12.07 -10.17 -17.24
CA ALA A 138 13.30 -10.91 -17.00
C ALA A 138 13.07 -12.27 -16.32
N MET A 139 12.16 -12.33 -15.33
CA MET A 139 11.76 -13.57 -14.67
C MET A 139 11.09 -14.54 -15.64
N THR A 140 10.23 -14.03 -16.51
CA THR A 140 9.53 -14.82 -17.52
C THR A 140 10.52 -15.42 -18.53
N GLU A 141 11.49 -14.62 -18.97
CA GLU A 141 12.52 -15.09 -19.91
C GLU A 141 13.44 -16.12 -19.28
N ALA A 142 13.86 -15.91 -18.03
CA ALA A 142 14.65 -16.90 -17.30
C ALA A 142 13.92 -18.25 -17.17
N ALA A 143 12.63 -18.23 -16.85
CA ALA A 143 11.80 -19.44 -16.78
C ALA A 143 11.66 -20.14 -18.16
N ARG A 144 11.55 -19.35 -19.24
CA ARG A 144 11.49 -19.87 -20.61
C ARG A 144 12.81 -20.52 -21.01
N THR A 145 13.94 -19.86 -20.75
CA THR A 145 15.28 -20.40 -21.01
C THR A 145 15.51 -21.67 -20.23
N TYR A 146 15.21 -21.71 -18.94
CA TYR A 146 15.30 -22.92 -18.13
C TYR A 146 14.54 -24.10 -18.76
N ARG A 147 13.28 -23.86 -19.16
CA ARG A 147 12.49 -24.91 -19.81
C ARG A 147 13.13 -25.42 -21.10
N GLN A 148 13.61 -24.50 -21.95
CA GLN A 148 14.25 -24.85 -23.22
C GLN A 148 15.52 -25.68 -23.01
N GLU A 149 16.35 -25.30 -22.06
CA GLU A 149 17.58 -26.03 -21.74
C GLU A 149 17.31 -27.43 -21.18
N VAL A 150 16.28 -27.58 -20.35
CA VAL A 150 15.84 -28.88 -19.85
C VAL A 150 15.31 -29.77 -20.98
N GLU A 151 14.43 -29.22 -21.83
CA GLU A 151 13.89 -29.96 -23.00
C GLU A 151 14.98 -30.37 -23.99
N ALA A 152 16.03 -29.55 -24.13
CA ALA A 152 17.18 -29.82 -25.00
C ALA A 152 18.26 -30.71 -24.35
N GLY A 153 18.12 -31.08 -23.08
CA GLY A 153 19.13 -31.84 -22.34
C GLY A 153 20.42 -31.05 -22.06
N GLN A 154 20.35 -29.73 -22.08
CA GLN A 154 21.48 -28.84 -21.79
C GLN A 154 21.60 -28.50 -20.29
N PHE A 155 20.49 -28.60 -19.56
CA PHE A 155 20.44 -28.46 -18.11
C PHE A 155 19.75 -29.71 -17.51
N PRO A 156 20.27 -30.29 -16.40
CA PRO A 156 21.57 -29.97 -15.78
C PRO A 156 22.75 -30.46 -16.64
N SER A 157 23.87 -29.71 -16.60
CA SER A 157 25.17 -30.17 -17.11
C SER A 157 25.94 -30.87 -16.00
N ASP A 158 27.14 -31.44 -16.35
CA ASP A 158 28.01 -32.11 -15.38
C ASP A 158 28.38 -31.24 -14.17
N GLU A 159 28.45 -29.90 -14.36
CA GLU A 159 28.74 -28.94 -13.29
C GLU A 159 27.63 -28.86 -12.24
N HIS A 160 26.44 -29.35 -12.56
CA HIS A 160 25.26 -29.34 -11.69
C HIS A 160 24.97 -30.70 -11.06
N CYS A 161 25.88 -31.70 -11.25
CA CYS A 161 25.73 -33.04 -10.72
C CYS A 161 26.61 -33.27 -9.47
N PHE A 162 26.20 -34.24 -8.63
CA PHE A 162 26.93 -34.63 -7.42
C PHE A 162 27.55 -36.03 -7.57
#